data_0b5a49ab69b4a2f2512b4eccec2b7c8e
#
_entry.id   0b5a49ab69b4a2f2512b4eccec2b7c8e
#
_cell.length_a   1.000
_cell.length_b   1.000
_cell.length_c   1.000
_cell.angle_alpha   90.00
_cell.angle_beta   90.00
_cell.angle_gamma   90.00
#
_symmetry.space_group_name_H-M   'P 1'
#
loop_
_entity.id
_entity.type
_entity.pdbx_description
1 polymer ?
#
loop_
_entity_poly.entity_id
_entity_poly.type
_entity_poly.pdbx_seq_one_letter_code
_entity_poly.pdbx_strand_id
1 'polypeptide(L)'
;DMDVRAEPDKFYDRVIVINLSELEPHINGPFTPDAATPISEFAAKVKANGYPRKMEVGLIGSCTNSSYQDLSRAASIARQAYEDKIPVAAPLIINPGSEQIRYTAERDGIIGDFERIGATIMANACGPCIGQWKRHTDDNTRKNSIVTSFNRNFAKRADGNPNTHAFVASPELTLALTIAGDLCFNPLTDTLKTEDGKVVKLKEPKGTDFPPKGFEVKDNGYLAPTGKNVVVNIDPESNRLQALKPFAPW
;
A
#
# COMPACT_ATOMS: atom_id res chain seq x y z
N ASP A 1 -16.49 2.49 31.83
CA ASP A 1 -17.64 2.09 32.62
C ASP A 1 -17.59 0.58 32.87
N MET A 2 -17.48 0.16 34.14
CA MET A 2 -17.26 -1.26 34.45
C MET A 2 -18.49 -2.10 34.11
N ASP A 3 -19.69 -1.54 34.27
CA ASP A 3 -20.95 -2.26 34.02
C ASP A 3 -21.13 -2.60 32.54
N VAL A 4 -20.78 -1.68 31.65
CA VAL A 4 -20.85 -1.90 30.20
C VAL A 4 -19.87 -3.00 29.75
N ARG A 5 -18.69 -3.09 30.36
CA ARG A 5 -17.71 -4.14 30.06
C ARG A 5 -18.12 -5.51 30.58
N ALA A 6 -18.79 -5.56 31.74
CA ALA A 6 -19.22 -6.81 32.34
C ALA A 6 -20.41 -7.45 31.59
N GLU A 7 -21.36 -6.62 31.13
CA GLU A 7 -22.59 -7.09 30.49
C GLU A 7 -22.93 -6.25 29.23
N PRO A 8 -22.09 -6.30 28.19
CA PRO A 8 -22.24 -5.43 27.00
C PRO A 8 -23.59 -5.65 26.28
N ASP A 9 -24.11 -6.84 26.27
CA ASP A 9 -25.39 -7.18 25.62
C ASP A 9 -26.60 -6.45 26.20
N LYS A 10 -26.47 -5.89 27.41
CA LYS A 10 -27.54 -5.05 28.01
C LYS A 10 -27.53 -3.62 27.50
N PHE A 11 -26.45 -3.18 26.89
CA PHE A 11 -26.23 -1.78 26.52
C PHE A 11 -26.09 -1.56 25.01
N TYR A 12 -25.82 -2.62 24.23
CA TYR A 12 -25.62 -2.54 22.79
C TYR A 12 -26.52 -3.50 22.04
N ASP A 13 -27.02 -3.09 20.89
CA ASP A 13 -27.87 -3.90 20.01
C ASP A 13 -27.11 -5.08 19.40
N ARG A 14 -25.79 -4.97 19.34
CA ARG A 14 -24.90 -5.99 18.79
C ARG A 14 -23.51 -5.94 19.42
N VAL A 15 -23.01 -7.09 19.83
CA VAL A 15 -21.63 -7.26 20.31
C VAL A 15 -20.85 -8.10 19.32
N ILE A 16 -19.67 -7.63 18.94
CA ILE A 16 -18.72 -8.36 18.08
C ILE A 16 -17.48 -8.68 18.91
N VAL A 17 -17.17 -9.96 19.03
CA VAL A 17 -15.99 -10.44 19.74
C VAL A 17 -14.94 -10.87 18.73
N ILE A 18 -13.74 -10.28 18.82
CA ILE A 18 -12.59 -10.63 17.98
C ILE A 18 -11.50 -11.17 18.89
N ASN A 19 -11.15 -12.45 18.71
CA ASN A 19 -10.02 -13.06 19.40
C ASN A 19 -8.73 -12.75 18.65
N LEU A 20 -7.91 -11.86 19.18
CA LEU A 20 -6.66 -11.44 18.55
C LEU A 20 -5.62 -12.57 18.45
N SER A 21 -5.73 -13.61 19.30
CA SER A 21 -4.83 -14.77 19.25
C SER A 21 -5.14 -15.74 18.10
N GLU A 22 -6.33 -15.64 17.53
CA GLU A 22 -6.78 -16.44 16.38
C GLU A 22 -6.83 -15.63 15.08
N LEU A 23 -6.61 -14.32 15.18
CA LEU A 23 -6.66 -13.43 14.03
C LEU A 23 -5.43 -13.64 13.14
N GLU A 24 -5.68 -14.00 11.88
CA GLU A 24 -4.67 -14.10 10.84
C GLU A 24 -4.76 -12.93 9.86
N PRO A 25 -3.71 -12.68 9.04
CA PRO A 25 -3.75 -11.65 8.00
C PRO A 25 -4.88 -11.93 6.99
N HIS A 26 -5.52 -10.85 6.52
CA HIS A 26 -6.59 -10.91 5.53
C HIS A 26 -6.20 -10.20 4.25
N ILE A 27 -6.73 -10.69 3.14
CA ILE A 27 -6.66 -10.02 1.84
C ILE A 27 -8.08 -9.64 1.42
N ASN A 28 -8.25 -8.41 0.97
CA ASN A 28 -9.53 -7.87 0.55
C ASN A 28 -9.58 -7.68 -0.97
N GLY A 29 -10.68 -8.08 -1.59
CA GLY A 29 -10.93 -7.89 -3.03
C GLY A 29 -11.10 -9.18 -3.83
N PRO A 30 -11.10 -9.08 -5.17
CA PRO A 30 -10.94 -7.85 -5.95
C PRO A 30 -12.24 -7.05 -6.13
N PHE A 31 -12.14 -5.83 -6.66
CA PHE A 31 -13.25 -4.98 -7.11
C PHE A 31 -14.23 -4.46 -6.06
N THR A 32 -14.10 -4.85 -4.81
CA THR A 32 -14.98 -4.46 -3.71
C THR A 32 -14.20 -4.35 -2.40
N PRO A 33 -14.56 -3.44 -1.49
CA PRO A 33 -13.97 -3.38 -0.15
C PRO A 33 -14.52 -4.46 0.80
N ASP A 34 -15.54 -5.22 0.41
CA ASP A 34 -16.30 -6.10 1.31
C ASP A 34 -15.93 -7.59 1.20
N ALA A 35 -14.90 -7.91 0.41
CA ALA A 35 -14.50 -9.30 0.13
C ALA A 35 -13.24 -9.73 0.90
N ALA A 36 -13.19 -9.44 2.20
CA ALA A 36 -12.09 -9.87 3.06
C ALA A 36 -12.03 -11.40 3.16
N THR A 37 -10.83 -11.96 3.11
CA THR A 37 -10.58 -13.40 3.15
C THR A 37 -9.32 -13.65 3.98
N PRO A 38 -9.36 -14.57 4.94
CA PRO A 38 -8.17 -15.02 5.66
C PRO A 38 -7.10 -15.54 4.70
N ILE A 39 -5.83 -15.32 5.02
CA ILE A 39 -4.72 -15.76 4.15
C ILE A 39 -4.69 -17.28 3.99
N SER A 40 -5.10 -18.03 5.00
CA SER A 40 -5.20 -19.49 4.97
C SER A 40 -6.20 -20.00 3.94
N GLU A 41 -7.25 -19.24 3.64
CA GLU A 41 -8.32 -19.60 2.69
C GLU A 41 -8.11 -18.96 1.32
N PHE A 42 -7.21 -17.98 1.20
CA PHE A 42 -7.12 -17.15 0.02
C PHE A 42 -6.69 -17.91 -1.23
N ALA A 43 -5.78 -18.86 -1.13
CA ALA A 43 -5.35 -19.71 -2.25
C ALA A 43 -6.52 -20.52 -2.85
N ALA A 44 -7.40 -21.05 -2.00
CA ALA A 44 -8.62 -21.74 -2.45
C ALA A 44 -9.58 -20.78 -3.17
N LYS A 45 -9.76 -19.56 -2.65
CA LYS A 45 -10.58 -18.51 -3.28
C LYS A 45 -10.02 -18.08 -4.63
N VAL A 46 -8.72 -17.89 -4.76
CA VAL A 46 -8.05 -17.57 -6.03
C VAL A 46 -8.37 -18.63 -7.08
N LYS A 47 -8.24 -19.90 -6.72
CA LYS A 47 -8.52 -21.04 -7.60
C LYS A 47 -10.00 -21.14 -7.97
N ALA A 48 -10.89 -21.03 -7.00
CA ALA A 48 -12.33 -21.17 -7.20
C ALA A 48 -12.91 -20.07 -8.11
N ASN A 49 -12.36 -18.85 -8.04
CA ASN A 49 -12.84 -17.71 -8.84
C ASN A 49 -12.01 -17.49 -10.12
N GLY A 50 -11.01 -18.30 -10.40
CA GLY A 50 -10.15 -18.14 -11.57
C GLY A 50 -9.39 -16.80 -11.59
N TYR A 51 -9.00 -16.28 -10.44
CA TYR A 51 -8.20 -15.06 -10.37
C TYR A 51 -6.79 -15.31 -10.91
N PRO A 52 -6.17 -14.33 -11.62
CA PRO A 52 -4.79 -14.47 -12.08
C PRO A 52 -3.86 -14.68 -10.89
N ARG A 53 -3.24 -15.86 -10.83
CA ARG A 53 -2.38 -16.25 -9.71
C ARG A 53 -1.07 -15.46 -9.67
N LYS A 54 -0.50 -15.19 -10.85
CA LYS A 54 0.72 -14.40 -10.96
C LYS A 54 0.46 -12.98 -10.47
N MET A 55 1.25 -12.55 -9.52
CA MET A 55 1.25 -11.17 -9.06
C MET A 55 2.19 -10.33 -9.92
N GLU A 56 1.71 -9.23 -10.44
CA GLU A 56 2.49 -8.40 -11.37
C GLU A 56 3.14 -7.18 -10.72
N VAL A 57 2.55 -6.63 -9.68
CA VAL A 57 3.11 -5.49 -8.93
C VAL A 57 2.62 -5.53 -7.49
N GLY A 58 3.55 -5.30 -6.56
CA GLY A 58 3.24 -4.94 -5.18
C GLY A 58 3.41 -3.45 -4.96
N LEU A 59 2.47 -2.83 -4.26
CA LEU A 59 2.53 -1.42 -3.96
C LEU A 59 2.20 -1.15 -2.50
N ILE A 60 3.18 -0.67 -1.74
CA ILE A 60 3.01 -0.21 -0.38
C ILE A 60 2.87 1.30 -0.41
N GLY A 61 1.73 1.83 0.08
CA GLY A 61 1.52 3.25 -0.03
C GLY A 61 0.22 3.74 0.56
N SER A 62 -0.11 4.94 0.16
CA SER A 62 -1.12 5.85 0.63
C SER A 62 -0.73 6.60 1.91
N CYS A 63 -1.41 7.72 2.18
CA CYS A 63 -1.24 8.48 3.43
C CYS A 63 -1.68 7.70 4.68
N THR A 64 -2.45 6.62 4.51
CA THR A 64 -3.02 5.83 5.61
C THR A 64 -2.17 4.61 5.96
N ASN A 65 -1.64 3.89 4.95
CA ASN A 65 -1.01 2.58 5.13
C ASN A 65 0.45 2.57 4.65
N SER A 66 1.19 3.59 4.96
CA SER A 66 2.64 3.72 4.85
C SER A 66 3.18 4.70 5.88
N SER A 67 2.71 4.55 7.12
CA SER A 67 3.27 5.21 8.28
C SER A 67 4.71 4.75 8.54
N TYR A 68 5.40 5.40 9.47
CA TYR A 68 6.73 4.94 9.88
C TYR A 68 6.71 3.50 10.41
N GLN A 69 5.70 3.14 11.20
CA GLN A 69 5.51 1.78 11.71
C GLN A 69 5.30 0.78 10.58
N ASP A 70 4.39 1.08 9.64
CA ASP A 70 4.10 0.21 8.50
C ASP A 70 5.35 -0.04 7.66
N LEU A 71 6.09 1.04 7.33
CA LEU A 71 7.32 0.94 6.56
C LEU A 71 8.40 0.17 7.32
N SER A 72 8.56 0.40 8.63
CA SER A 72 9.59 -0.29 9.42
C SER A 72 9.34 -1.80 9.52
N ARG A 73 8.08 -2.21 9.66
CA ARG A 73 7.67 -3.61 9.67
C ARG A 73 7.88 -4.27 8.31
N ALA A 74 7.42 -3.65 7.23
CA ALA A 74 7.64 -4.16 5.88
C ALA A 74 9.14 -4.22 5.54
N ALA A 75 9.94 -3.21 5.92
CA ALA A 75 11.40 -3.20 5.71
C ALA A 75 12.11 -4.37 6.42
N SER A 76 11.57 -4.88 7.53
CA SER A 76 12.14 -6.05 8.18
C SER A 76 12.05 -7.31 7.30
N ILE A 77 11.01 -7.43 6.47
CA ILE A 77 10.87 -8.50 5.47
C ILE A 77 11.80 -8.24 4.28
N ALA A 78 11.92 -6.97 3.85
CA ALA A 78 12.88 -6.59 2.78
C ALA A 78 14.32 -6.95 3.18
N ARG A 79 14.69 -6.69 4.42
CA ARG A 79 16.00 -7.06 4.99
C ARG A 79 16.24 -8.56 4.96
N GLN A 80 15.25 -9.37 5.38
CA GLN A 80 15.33 -10.82 5.30
C GLN A 80 15.54 -11.28 3.86
N ALA A 81 14.77 -10.74 2.91
CA ALA A 81 14.90 -11.09 1.51
C ALA A 81 16.31 -10.78 0.96
N TYR A 82 16.87 -9.63 1.33
CA TYR A 82 18.22 -9.24 0.94
C TYR A 82 19.29 -10.14 1.58
N GLU A 83 19.24 -10.33 2.90
CA GLU A 83 20.23 -11.12 3.66
C GLU A 83 20.22 -12.60 3.28
N ASP A 84 19.05 -13.17 3.08
CA ASP A 84 18.86 -14.58 2.69
C ASP A 84 18.96 -14.77 1.15
N LYS A 85 19.21 -13.71 0.37
CA LYS A 85 19.25 -13.73 -1.10
C LYS A 85 18.01 -14.36 -1.72
N ILE A 86 16.84 -13.95 -1.25
CA ILE A 86 15.56 -14.37 -1.82
C ILE A 86 15.25 -13.43 -3.00
N PRO A 87 15.10 -13.94 -4.23
CA PRO A 87 14.75 -13.11 -5.37
C PRO A 87 13.35 -12.53 -5.23
N VAL A 88 13.19 -11.27 -5.56
CA VAL A 88 11.87 -10.61 -5.57
C VAL A 88 11.23 -10.86 -6.93
N ALA A 89 10.12 -11.59 -6.95
CA ALA A 89 9.53 -12.10 -8.19
C ALA A 89 8.66 -11.07 -8.94
N ALA A 90 8.21 -10.00 -8.27
CA ALA A 90 7.42 -8.95 -8.89
C ALA A 90 7.96 -7.56 -8.53
N PRO A 91 7.80 -6.54 -9.39
CA PRO A 91 8.13 -5.17 -9.07
C PRO A 91 7.46 -4.69 -7.79
N LEU A 92 8.22 -3.97 -6.96
CA LEU A 92 7.76 -3.35 -5.73
C LEU A 92 7.81 -1.83 -5.86
N ILE A 93 6.73 -1.17 -5.49
CA ILE A 93 6.65 0.28 -5.43
C ILE A 93 6.35 0.70 -4.01
N ILE A 94 7.10 1.67 -3.50
CA ILE A 94 6.89 2.26 -2.16
C ILE A 94 6.49 3.72 -2.33
N ASN A 95 5.35 4.07 -1.76
CA ASN A 95 4.86 5.44 -1.72
C ASN A 95 4.71 5.88 -0.25
N PRO A 96 5.70 6.58 0.34
CA PRO A 96 5.66 7.00 1.74
C PRO A 96 4.44 7.88 2.05
N GLY A 97 3.96 7.83 3.28
CA GLY A 97 2.73 8.52 3.70
C GLY A 97 2.82 10.05 3.73
N SER A 98 4.01 10.59 3.88
CA SER A 98 4.30 12.02 3.83
C SER A 98 5.79 12.25 3.59
N GLU A 99 6.19 13.47 3.23
CA GLU A 99 7.60 13.84 3.13
C GLU A 99 8.32 13.68 4.48
N GLN A 100 7.65 14.02 5.57
CA GLN A 100 8.23 13.83 6.91
C GLN A 100 8.52 12.35 7.20
N ILE A 101 7.59 11.46 6.86
CA ILE A 101 7.78 10.01 6.98
C ILE A 101 8.92 9.56 6.07
N ARG A 102 8.98 10.03 4.82
CA ARG A 102 10.04 9.69 3.87
C ARG A 102 11.41 10.06 4.41
N TYR A 103 11.61 11.33 4.82
CA TYR A 103 12.90 11.78 5.37
C TYR A 103 13.29 11.04 6.64
N THR A 104 12.31 10.74 7.50
CA THR A 104 12.56 9.98 8.72
C THR A 104 12.99 8.55 8.41
N ALA A 105 12.29 7.89 7.50
CA ALA A 105 12.59 6.54 7.06
C ALA A 105 13.91 6.44 6.29
N GLU A 106 14.28 7.47 5.50
CA GLU A 106 15.61 7.58 4.87
C GLU A 106 16.72 7.66 5.92
N ARG A 107 16.59 8.58 6.87
CA ARG A 107 17.55 8.76 7.97
C ARG A 107 17.79 7.47 8.74
N ASP A 108 16.73 6.72 8.99
CA ASP A 108 16.76 5.50 9.81
C ASP A 108 17.05 4.22 8.97
N GLY A 109 17.35 4.38 7.67
CA GLY A 109 17.78 3.29 6.78
C GLY A 109 16.64 2.41 6.23
N ILE A 110 15.39 2.70 6.56
CA ILE A 110 14.21 1.94 6.14
C ILE A 110 14.02 1.99 4.61
N ILE A 111 14.20 3.17 4.01
CA ILE A 111 14.11 3.32 2.55
C ILE A 111 15.21 2.51 1.85
N GLY A 112 16.43 2.55 2.40
CA GLY A 112 17.56 1.77 1.86
C GLY A 112 17.32 0.26 1.88
N ASP A 113 16.57 -0.28 2.84
CA ASP A 113 16.22 -1.69 2.88
C ASP A 113 15.31 -2.09 1.68
N PHE A 114 14.39 -1.22 1.29
CA PHE A 114 13.56 -1.43 0.09
C PHE A 114 14.36 -1.29 -1.21
N GLU A 115 15.25 -0.29 -1.28
CA GLU A 115 16.10 -0.08 -2.46
C GLU A 115 17.03 -1.27 -2.72
N ARG A 116 17.57 -1.91 -1.67
CA ARG A 116 18.43 -3.10 -1.78
C ARG A 116 17.75 -4.28 -2.45
N ILE A 117 16.43 -4.39 -2.33
CA ILE A 117 15.65 -5.44 -3.00
C ILE A 117 15.03 -4.96 -4.33
N GLY A 118 15.44 -3.80 -4.84
CA GLY A 118 15.02 -3.28 -6.14
C GLY A 118 13.69 -2.55 -6.15
N ALA A 119 13.20 -2.09 -4.99
CA ALA A 119 11.98 -1.31 -4.94
C ALA A 119 12.14 0.08 -5.56
N THR A 120 11.09 0.57 -6.20
CA THR A 120 10.99 1.95 -6.68
C THR A 120 10.33 2.81 -5.60
N ILE A 121 11.03 3.84 -5.15
CA ILE A 121 10.51 4.80 -4.18
C ILE A 121 9.87 5.96 -4.94
N MET A 122 8.58 6.18 -4.71
CA MET A 122 7.83 7.28 -5.33
C MET A 122 7.74 8.48 -4.40
N ALA A 123 7.43 9.63 -4.97
CA ALA A 123 7.02 10.79 -4.19
C ALA A 123 5.72 10.49 -3.43
N ASN A 124 5.54 11.13 -2.28
CA ASN A 124 4.33 11.01 -1.46
C ASN A 124 3.14 11.72 -2.11
N ALA A 125 2.54 11.11 -3.10
CA ALA A 125 1.39 11.62 -3.84
C ALA A 125 0.29 10.56 -3.93
N CYS A 126 -0.95 11.02 -4.14
CA CYS A 126 -2.11 10.14 -4.24
C CYS A 126 -2.22 9.36 -5.57
N GLY A 127 -1.30 9.56 -6.51
CA GLY A 127 -1.33 9.03 -7.88
C GLY A 127 -1.96 7.64 -8.04
N PRO A 128 -1.27 6.54 -7.69
CA PRO A 128 -1.82 5.19 -7.80
C PRO A 128 -3.06 4.98 -6.92
N CYS A 129 -3.10 5.56 -5.73
CA CYS A 129 -4.20 5.39 -4.78
C CYS A 129 -5.53 5.98 -5.29
N ILE A 130 -5.49 6.97 -6.19
CA ILE A 130 -6.69 7.59 -6.78
C ILE A 130 -6.92 7.20 -8.24
N GLY A 131 -6.19 6.21 -8.75
CA GLY A 131 -6.35 5.74 -10.14
C GLY A 131 -5.59 6.54 -11.18
N GLN A 132 -4.67 7.41 -10.76
CA GLN A 132 -3.80 8.18 -11.67
C GLN A 132 -2.44 7.48 -11.84
N TRP A 133 -2.48 6.21 -12.14
CA TRP A 133 -1.29 5.40 -12.38
C TRP A 133 -1.32 4.81 -13.78
N LYS A 134 -0.47 5.31 -14.65
CA LYS A 134 -0.25 4.70 -15.96
C LYS A 134 0.73 3.53 -15.81
N ARG A 135 0.20 2.37 -15.49
CA ARG A 135 0.98 1.15 -15.54
C ARG A 135 1.08 0.68 -16.99
N HIS A 136 2.31 0.53 -17.48
CA HIS A 136 2.52 -0.07 -18.79
C HIS A 136 2.34 -1.59 -18.66
N THR A 137 1.34 -2.12 -19.35
CA THR A 137 1.13 -3.55 -19.52
C THR A 137 1.19 -3.85 -21.01
N ASP A 138 1.82 -4.97 -21.36
CA ASP A 138 1.95 -5.39 -22.75
C ASP A 138 0.57 -5.68 -23.40
N ASP A 139 -0.42 -6.03 -22.58
CA ASP A 139 -1.78 -6.32 -23.01
C ASP A 139 -2.79 -5.85 -21.94
N ASN A 140 -3.52 -4.78 -22.24
CA ASN A 140 -4.56 -4.23 -21.37
C ASN A 140 -5.86 -5.06 -21.37
N THR A 141 -5.99 -6.03 -22.26
CA THR A 141 -7.17 -6.92 -22.33
C THR A 141 -7.02 -8.14 -21.44
N ARG A 142 -5.80 -8.49 -21.07
CA ARG A 142 -5.48 -9.62 -20.21
C ARG A 142 -5.82 -9.33 -18.75
N LYS A 143 -6.48 -10.28 -18.11
CA LYS A 143 -6.63 -10.26 -16.64
C LYS A 143 -5.27 -10.35 -15.97
N ASN A 144 -5.06 -9.52 -14.96
CA ASN A 144 -3.82 -9.47 -14.19
C ASN A 144 -4.12 -9.16 -12.72
N SER A 145 -3.19 -9.44 -11.83
CA SER A 145 -3.35 -9.22 -10.38
C SER A 145 -2.26 -8.33 -9.82
N ILE A 146 -2.67 -7.41 -8.96
CA ILE A 146 -1.78 -6.58 -8.14
C ILE A 146 -2.22 -6.62 -6.69
N VAL A 147 -1.30 -6.42 -5.76
CA VAL A 147 -1.60 -6.25 -4.34
C VAL A 147 -1.10 -4.90 -3.86
N THR A 148 -1.92 -4.20 -3.12
CA THR A 148 -1.58 -2.87 -2.58
C THR A 148 -1.93 -2.79 -1.10
N SER A 149 -1.30 -1.88 -0.38
CA SER A 149 -1.73 -1.53 0.97
C SER A 149 -2.68 -0.33 1.00
N PHE A 150 -3.39 -0.06 -0.09
CA PHE A 150 -4.31 1.06 -0.17
C PHE A 150 -5.54 0.88 0.73
N ASN A 151 -6.28 1.94 0.91
CA ASN A 151 -7.48 1.98 1.76
C ASN A 151 -8.79 1.89 0.97
N ARG A 152 -8.74 1.66 -0.34
CA ARG A 152 -9.91 1.56 -1.21
C ARG A 152 -9.72 0.52 -2.30
N ASN A 153 -10.80 -0.18 -2.63
CA ASN A 153 -10.80 -1.21 -3.66
C ASN A 153 -12.09 -1.18 -4.47
N PHE A 154 -11.96 -0.74 -5.73
CA PHE A 154 -13.04 -0.71 -6.73
C PHE A 154 -12.46 -1.10 -8.09
N ALA A 155 -13.32 -1.51 -9.01
CA ALA A 155 -12.89 -1.72 -10.39
C ALA A 155 -12.22 -0.45 -10.96
N LYS A 156 -11.12 -0.62 -11.66
CA LYS A 156 -10.31 0.46 -12.26
C LYS A 156 -9.63 1.41 -11.25
N ARG A 157 -9.74 1.16 -9.95
CA ARG A 157 -9.27 2.12 -8.93
C ARG A 157 -7.76 2.37 -8.96
N ALA A 158 -6.95 1.37 -9.28
CA ALA A 158 -5.50 1.50 -9.22
C ALA A 158 -4.89 2.12 -10.49
N ASP A 159 -5.18 1.56 -11.66
CA ASP A 159 -4.52 1.86 -12.94
C ASP A 159 -5.49 2.16 -14.10
N GLY A 160 -6.78 2.30 -13.81
CA GLY A 160 -7.80 2.55 -14.82
C GLY A 160 -8.20 1.33 -15.66
N ASN A 161 -7.50 0.19 -15.55
CA ASN A 161 -7.76 -1.01 -16.33
C ASN A 161 -8.84 -1.88 -15.65
N PRO A 162 -9.97 -2.19 -16.33
CA PRO A 162 -11.01 -3.06 -15.77
C PRO A 162 -10.57 -4.51 -15.57
N ASN A 163 -9.51 -4.94 -16.23
CA ASN A 163 -8.96 -6.29 -16.14
C ASN A 163 -7.92 -6.46 -15.01
N THR A 164 -7.59 -5.41 -14.31
CA THR A 164 -6.71 -5.46 -13.14
C THR A 164 -7.49 -5.89 -11.91
N HIS A 165 -7.20 -7.09 -11.42
CA HIS A 165 -7.68 -7.60 -10.15
C HIS A 165 -6.79 -7.00 -9.05
N ALA A 166 -7.25 -5.90 -8.47
CA ALA A 166 -6.54 -5.24 -7.37
C ALA A 166 -7.02 -5.83 -6.04
N PHE A 167 -6.05 -6.24 -5.22
CA PHE A 167 -6.28 -6.72 -3.86
C PHE A 167 -5.66 -5.75 -2.87
N VAL A 168 -6.23 -5.70 -1.67
CA VAL A 168 -5.72 -4.86 -0.58
C VAL A 168 -5.32 -5.75 0.59
N ALA A 169 -4.12 -5.53 1.10
CA ALA A 169 -3.56 -6.23 2.24
C ALA A 169 -2.71 -5.28 3.10
N SER A 170 -2.24 -5.75 4.24
CA SER A 170 -1.25 -4.98 5.02
C SER A 170 0.05 -4.77 4.24
N PRO A 171 0.86 -3.75 4.58
CA PRO A 171 2.16 -3.53 3.94
C PRO A 171 3.07 -4.75 3.97
N GLU A 172 3.12 -5.45 5.09
CA GLU A 172 3.93 -6.65 5.28
C GLU A 172 3.47 -7.79 4.37
N LEU A 173 2.15 -8.04 4.32
CA LEU A 173 1.60 -9.09 3.47
C LEU A 173 1.75 -8.73 1.99
N THR A 174 1.57 -7.47 1.62
CA THR A 174 1.83 -6.97 0.27
C THR A 174 3.26 -7.28 -0.16
N LEU A 175 4.25 -7.01 0.72
CA LEU A 175 5.66 -7.31 0.42
C LEU A 175 5.91 -8.81 0.32
N ALA A 176 5.41 -9.62 1.24
CA ALA A 176 5.60 -11.07 1.22
C ALA A 176 5.07 -11.70 -0.09
N LEU A 177 3.89 -11.28 -0.51
CA LEU A 177 3.30 -11.70 -1.80
C LEU A 177 4.10 -11.19 -3.01
N THR A 178 4.68 -9.98 -2.91
CA THR A 178 5.54 -9.41 -3.97
C THR A 178 6.81 -10.23 -4.14
N ILE A 179 7.45 -10.61 -3.04
CA ILE A 179 8.64 -11.47 -3.05
C ILE A 179 8.31 -12.82 -3.69
N ALA A 180 7.19 -13.42 -3.30
CA ALA A 180 6.74 -14.69 -3.87
C ALA A 180 6.28 -14.59 -5.33
N GLY A 181 5.76 -13.43 -5.76
CA GLY A 181 5.14 -13.24 -7.09
C GLY A 181 3.87 -14.04 -7.31
N ASP A 182 3.25 -14.53 -6.24
CA ASP A 182 2.17 -15.50 -6.26
C ASP A 182 1.08 -15.13 -5.26
N LEU A 183 -0.14 -14.90 -5.73
CA LEU A 183 -1.29 -14.63 -4.87
C LEU A 183 -1.67 -15.78 -3.93
N CYS A 184 -1.28 -17.01 -4.27
CA CYS A 184 -1.58 -18.19 -3.45
C CYS A 184 -0.55 -18.44 -2.34
N PHE A 185 0.48 -17.61 -2.25
CA PHE A 185 1.51 -17.74 -1.22
C PHE A 185 0.97 -17.36 0.16
N ASN A 186 1.13 -18.24 1.12
CA ASN A 186 0.80 -17.99 2.53
C ASN A 186 2.10 -17.83 3.34
N PRO A 187 2.51 -16.63 3.74
CA PRO A 187 3.77 -16.43 4.48
C PRO A 187 3.80 -17.09 5.85
N LEU A 188 2.64 -17.50 6.40
CA LEU A 188 2.56 -18.20 7.68
C LEU A 188 2.95 -19.68 7.57
N THR A 189 2.81 -20.28 6.39
CA THR A 189 3.03 -21.73 6.19
C THR A 189 4.05 -22.05 5.12
N ASP A 190 4.11 -21.25 4.07
CA ASP A 190 4.86 -21.54 2.87
C ASP A 190 6.33 -21.08 2.98
N THR A 191 7.13 -21.58 2.08
CA THR A 191 8.56 -21.30 1.99
C THR A 191 8.94 -20.70 0.64
N LEU A 192 10.03 -19.99 0.62
CA LEU A 192 10.64 -19.40 -0.57
C LEU A 192 11.98 -20.07 -0.87
N LYS A 193 12.46 -19.94 -2.10
CA LYS A 193 13.78 -20.40 -2.50
C LYS A 193 14.73 -19.22 -2.64
N THR A 194 15.91 -19.35 -2.08
CA THR A 194 17.01 -18.41 -2.25
C THR A 194 17.68 -18.61 -3.61
N GLU A 195 18.53 -17.68 -4.04
CA GLU A 195 19.27 -17.79 -5.31
C GLU A 195 20.16 -19.05 -5.37
N ASP A 196 20.70 -19.51 -4.24
CA ASP A 196 21.48 -20.73 -4.11
C ASP A 196 20.63 -22.00 -3.91
N GLY A 197 19.31 -21.87 -4.02
CA GLY A 197 18.35 -22.98 -3.99
C GLY A 197 17.95 -23.47 -2.60
N LYS A 198 18.39 -22.82 -1.54
CA LYS A 198 17.94 -23.15 -0.17
C LYS A 198 16.47 -22.79 0.02
N VAL A 199 15.80 -23.55 0.86
CA VAL A 199 14.41 -23.32 1.23
C VAL A 199 14.39 -22.55 2.56
N VAL A 200 13.73 -21.38 2.55
CA VAL A 200 13.62 -20.49 3.71
C VAL A 200 12.18 -20.11 3.94
N LYS A 201 11.84 -19.86 5.18
CA LYS A 201 10.54 -19.31 5.59
C LYS A 201 10.73 -17.88 6.07
N LEU A 202 9.89 -16.95 5.63
CA LEU A 202 9.88 -15.60 6.15
C LEU A 202 9.57 -15.62 7.64
N LYS A 203 10.33 -14.88 8.41
CA LYS A 203 10.10 -14.68 9.85
C LYS A 203 9.04 -13.60 10.02
N GLU A 204 8.39 -13.62 11.16
CA GLU A 204 7.43 -12.61 11.55
C GLU A 204 8.02 -11.18 11.40
N PRO A 205 7.28 -10.23 10.79
CA PRO A 205 7.77 -8.87 10.60
C PRO A 205 7.91 -8.15 11.94
N LYS A 206 9.03 -7.46 12.10
CA LYS A 206 9.34 -6.65 13.28
C LYS A 206 9.53 -5.20 12.86
N GLY A 207 9.01 -4.28 13.65
CA GLY A 207 9.17 -2.86 13.40
C GLY A 207 9.11 -2.07 14.70
N THR A 208 9.24 -0.76 14.58
CA THR A 208 9.13 0.19 15.68
C THR A 208 7.92 1.08 15.47
N ASP A 209 7.18 1.33 16.54
CA ASP A 209 5.96 2.14 16.49
C ASP A 209 6.26 3.60 16.17
N PHE A 210 7.35 4.12 16.75
CA PHE A 210 7.80 5.49 16.55
C PHE A 210 9.30 5.53 16.23
N PRO A 211 9.74 6.54 15.44
CA PRO A 211 11.16 6.70 15.16
C PRO A 211 11.94 6.98 16.45
N PRO A 212 12.99 6.20 16.78
CA PRO A 212 13.72 6.32 18.06
C PRO A 212 14.37 7.69 18.29
N LYS A 213 14.63 8.42 17.20
CA LYS A 213 15.23 9.77 17.23
C LYS A 213 14.20 10.87 16.97
N GLY A 214 12.91 10.58 17.11
CA GLY A 214 11.83 11.48 16.69
C GLY A 214 11.73 11.60 15.16
N PHE A 215 10.73 12.33 14.70
CA PHE A 215 10.54 12.59 13.28
C PHE A 215 11.54 13.61 12.75
N GLU A 216 12.04 13.37 11.54
CA GLU A 216 12.88 14.32 10.84
C GLU A 216 12.04 15.51 10.37
N VAL A 217 12.56 16.70 10.55
CA VAL A 217 11.92 17.94 10.08
C VAL A 217 12.85 18.58 9.05
N LYS A 218 12.47 18.52 7.79
CA LYS A 218 13.17 19.20 6.69
C LYS A 218 12.19 20.15 6.01
N ASP A 219 12.52 21.42 5.99
CA ASP A 219 11.70 22.47 5.34
C ASP A 219 12.11 22.69 3.87
N ASN A 220 12.42 21.59 3.18
CA ASN A 220 12.92 21.66 1.81
C ASN A 220 11.82 21.93 0.76
N GLY A 221 10.56 21.90 1.17
CA GLY A 221 9.41 22.08 0.28
C GLY A 221 8.74 23.45 0.40
N TYR A 222 9.09 24.25 1.40
CA TYR A 222 8.50 25.58 1.56
C TYR A 222 9.21 26.61 0.70
N LEU A 223 8.46 27.19 -0.24
CA LEU A 223 8.88 28.35 -1.01
C LEU A 223 8.14 29.57 -0.49
N ALA A 224 8.86 30.48 0.14
CA ALA A 224 8.28 31.71 0.63
C ALA A 224 7.69 32.53 -0.53
N PRO A 225 6.54 33.19 -0.36
CA PRO A 225 6.02 34.12 -1.36
C PRO A 225 7.06 35.17 -1.69
N THR A 226 7.27 35.43 -2.99
CA THR A 226 8.28 36.40 -3.44
C THR A 226 7.88 37.83 -3.16
N GLY A 227 6.63 38.10 -2.74
CA GLY A 227 6.06 39.43 -2.58
C GLY A 227 5.87 40.22 -3.91
N LYS A 228 6.16 39.57 -5.02
CA LYS A 228 5.97 40.20 -6.35
C LYS A 228 4.50 40.08 -6.75
N ASN A 229 3.93 41.18 -7.23
CA ASN A 229 2.63 41.12 -7.90
C ASN A 229 2.77 40.32 -9.19
N VAL A 230 2.09 39.18 -9.25
CA VAL A 230 2.00 38.38 -10.47
C VAL A 230 0.67 38.73 -11.16
N VAL A 231 0.75 39.26 -12.35
CA VAL A 231 -0.43 39.46 -13.19
C VAL A 231 -0.62 38.20 -14.05
N VAL A 232 -1.77 37.58 -13.94
CA VAL A 232 -2.14 36.47 -14.81
C VAL A 232 -2.62 37.05 -16.13
N ASN A 233 -1.86 36.85 -17.21
CA ASN A 233 -2.31 37.19 -18.54
C ASN A 233 -3.32 36.14 -19.01
N ILE A 234 -4.57 36.54 -19.12
CA ILE A 234 -5.65 35.73 -19.67
C ILE A 234 -5.81 36.13 -21.13
N ASP A 235 -5.69 35.15 -22.02
CA ASP A 235 -6.06 35.34 -23.42
C ASP A 235 -7.56 35.60 -23.51
N PRO A 236 -8.02 36.78 -23.96
CA PRO A 236 -9.45 37.11 -24.02
C PRO A 236 -10.23 36.21 -24.97
N GLU A 237 -9.57 35.58 -25.93
CA GLU A 237 -10.17 34.63 -26.88
C GLU A 237 -10.16 33.18 -26.38
N SER A 238 -9.54 32.91 -25.23
CA SER A 238 -9.47 31.57 -24.68
C SER A 238 -10.83 31.14 -24.14
N ASN A 239 -11.27 29.96 -24.57
CA ASN A 239 -12.45 29.30 -24.02
C ASN A 239 -12.12 28.35 -22.86
N ARG A 240 -10.85 28.25 -22.42
CA ARG A 240 -10.39 27.38 -21.34
C ARG A 240 -10.30 28.06 -19.98
N LEU A 241 -9.96 29.36 -19.98
CA LEU A 241 -9.86 30.18 -18.78
C LEU A 241 -10.83 31.33 -18.93
N GLN A 242 -12.00 31.21 -18.34
CA GLN A 242 -13.00 32.28 -18.32
C GLN A 242 -12.99 32.97 -16.97
N ALA A 243 -12.94 34.28 -16.95
CA ALA A 243 -13.18 35.04 -15.75
C ALA A 243 -14.66 34.87 -15.34
N LEU A 244 -14.88 34.32 -14.16
CA LEU A 244 -16.25 34.23 -13.64
C LEU A 244 -16.81 35.62 -13.39
N LYS A 245 -18.05 35.86 -13.83
CA LYS A 245 -18.76 37.08 -13.46
C LYS A 245 -18.98 37.10 -11.95
N PRO A 246 -18.83 38.25 -11.29
CA PRO A 246 -19.18 38.37 -9.88
C PRO A 246 -20.60 37.86 -9.63
N PHE A 247 -20.81 37.16 -8.53
CA PHE A 247 -22.16 36.78 -8.13
C PHE A 247 -22.99 38.02 -7.87
N ALA A 248 -24.28 37.98 -8.23
CA ALA A 248 -25.21 39.01 -7.83
C ALA A 248 -25.30 39.09 -6.29
N PRO A 249 -25.52 40.26 -5.72
CA PRO A 249 -25.76 40.37 -4.27
C PRO A 249 -26.91 39.47 -3.85
N TRP A 250 -26.75 38.88 -2.69
CA TRP A 250 -27.78 38.04 -2.05
C TRP A 250 -28.99 38.88 -1.75
#